data_9d2d29fad777fe70d53aded6870189e3
#
_entry.id   9d2d29fad777fe70d53aded6870189e3
#
_cell.length_a   1.000
_cell.length_b   1.000
_cell.length_c   1.000
_cell.angle_alpha   90.00
_cell.angle_beta   90.00
_cell.angle_gamma   90.00
#
_symmetry.space_group_name_H-M   'P 1'
#
loop_
_entity.id
_entity.type
_entity.pdbx_description
1 polymer ?
#
loop_
_entity_poly.entity_id
_entity_poly.type
_entity_poly.pdbx_seq_one_letter_code
_entity_poly.pdbx_strand_id
1 'polypeptide(L)'
;MAKSQNQKLKLIYLARLMQEKTDDEHGLSMSEIISELSLCGVKAERKSIYDDFEALRSIGVDIEKNTIGNRTEYYLASREFELPELKLLVDAVQSSKFITRKKSETLIKKIEGLTSKYEAKK
;
A
#
# COMPACT_ATOMS: atom_id res chain seq x y z
N MET A 1 14.36 3.14 -15.53
CA MET A 1 15.06 2.43 -14.45
C MET A 1 14.10 1.61 -13.64
N ALA A 2 14.46 0.37 -13.39
CA ALA A 2 13.62 -0.54 -12.63
C ALA A 2 13.26 -0.01 -11.23
N LYS A 3 14.18 0.73 -10.60
CA LYS A 3 13.94 1.32 -9.28
C LYS A 3 12.77 2.28 -9.27
N SER A 4 12.66 3.14 -10.29
CA SER A 4 11.58 4.14 -10.34
C SER A 4 10.22 3.47 -10.50
N GLN A 5 10.15 2.45 -11.33
CA GLN A 5 8.93 1.67 -11.51
C GLN A 5 8.53 0.99 -10.21
N ASN A 6 9.49 0.32 -9.55
CA ASN A 6 9.24 -0.41 -8.32
C ASN A 6 8.88 0.53 -7.18
N GLN A 7 9.43 1.74 -7.16
CA GLN A 7 9.10 2.71 -6.11
C GLN A 7 7.64 3.12 -6.15
N LYS A 8 7.09 3.32 -7.33
CA LYS A 8 5.68 3.71 -7.45
C LYS A 8 4.74 2.55 -7.15
N LEU A 9 5.07 1.36 -7.66
CA LEU A 9 4.28 0.16 -7.38
C LEU A 9 4.37 -0.25 -5.93
N LYS A 10 5.53 -0.04 -5.31
CA LYS A 10 5.77 -0.41 -3.93
C LYS A 10 4.76 0.24 -2.98
N LEU A 11 4.50 1.52 -3.15
CA LEU A 11 3.57 2.24 -2.29
C LEU A 11 2.17 1.64 -2.38
N ILE A 12 1.73 1.31 -3.58
CA ILE A 12 0.41 0.73 -3.82
C ILE A 12 0.32 -0.68 -3.26
N TYR A 13 1.33 -1.50 -3.51
CA TYR A 13 1.35 -2.86 -2.98
C TYR A 13 1.42 -2.86 -1.46
N LEU A 14 2.19 -1.93 -0.87
CA LEU A 14 2.29 -1.82 0.57
C LEU A 14 0.93 -1.45 1.19
N ALA A 15 0.25 -0.46 0.62
CA ALA A 15 -1.07 -0.07 1.10
C ALA A 15 -2.05 -1.25 1.03
N ARG A 16 -2.01 -1.97 -0.07
CA ARG A 16 -2.89 -3.13 -0.27
C ARG A 16 -2.56 -4.26 0.69
N LEU A 17 -1.28 -4.51 0.91
CA LEU A 17 -0.84 -5.54 1.86
C LEU A 17 -1.37 -5.24 3.25
N MET A 18 -1.23 -3.99 3.71
CA MET A 18 -1.72 -3.60 5.02
C MET A 18 -3.23 -3.73 5.10
N GLN A 19 -3.93 -3.38 4.03
CA GLN A 19 -5.39 -3.49 3.97
C GLN A 19 -5.85 -4.94 4.05
N GLU A 20 -5.18 -5.84 3.36
CA GLU A 20 -5.61 -7.23 3.25
C GLU A 20 -5.12 -8.12 4.39
N LYS A 21 -3.92 -7.84 4.91
CA LYS A 21 -3.23 -8.77 5.82
C LYS A 21 -3.13 -8.29 7.25
N THR A 22 -3.65 -7.10 7.56
CA THR A 22 -3.58 -6.60 8.92
C THR A 22 -4.92 -6.05 9.38
N ASP A 23 -5.08 -5.97 10.69
CA ASP A 23 -6.20 -5.32 11.36
C ASP A 23 -5.75 -4.95 12.77
N ASP A 24 -6.68 -4.47 13.61
CA ASP A 24 -6.33 -4.02 14.95
C ASP A 24 -5.78 -5.14 15.85
N GLU A 25 -6.04 -6.38 15.48
CA GLU A 25 -5.60 -7.52 16.28
C GLU A 25 -4.47 -8.32 15.63
N HIS A 26 -4.19 -8.03 14.36
CA HIS A 26 -3.20 -8.79 13.59
C HIS A 26 -2.30 -7.82 12.84
N GLY A 27 -1.02 -7.84 13.18
CA GLY A 27 -0.04 -7.00 12.50
C GLY A 27 1.03 -7.83 11.81
N LEU A 28 1.84 -7.17 11.02
CA LEU A 28 2.99 -7.77 10.34
C LEU A 28 4.27 -7.13 10.84
N SER A 29 5.29 -7.94 11.08
CA SER A 29 6.62 -7.41 11.38
C SER A 29 7.23 -6.83 10.11
N MET A 30 8.28 -6.02 10.28
CA MET A 30 8.98 -5.45 9.13
C MET A 30 9.52 -6.56 8.21
N SER A 31 10.05 -7.64 8.77
CA SER A 31 10.55 -8.76 7.98
C SER A 31 9.44 -9.40 7.15
N GLU A 32 8.27 -9.57 7.75
CA GLU A 32 7.12 -10.13 7.05
C GLU A 32 6.64 -9.23 5.92
N ILE A 33 6.63 -7.93 6.16
CA ILE A 33 6.25 -6.96 5.14
C ILE A 33 7.20 -7.04 3.94
N ILE A 34 8.51 -7.06 4.22
CA ILE A 34 9.52 -7.15 3.16
C ILE A 34 9.35 -8.45 2.37
N SER A 35 9.11 -9.56 3.06
CA SER A 35 8.88 -10.85 2.40
C SER A 35 7.65 -10.84 1.51
N GLU A 36 6.54 -10.28 1.99
CA GLU A 36 5.30 -10.22 1.22
C GLU A 36 5.47 -9.35 -0.03
N LEU A 37 6.16 -8.22 0.10
CA LEU A 37 6.43 -7.38 -1.06
C LEU A 37 7.33 -8.09 -2.06
N SER A 38 8.29 -8.86 -1.59
CA SER A 38 9.17 -9.64 -2.45
C SER A 38 8.38 -10.67 -3.27
N LEU A 39 7.36 -11.27 -2.67
CA LEU A 39 6.49 -12.22 -3.39
C LEU A 39 5.73 -11.53 -4.53
N CYS A 40 5.52 -10.24 -4.42
CA CYS A 40 4.88 -9.45 -5.48
C CYS A 40 5.89 -8.90 -6.48
N GLY A 41 7.16 -9.29 -6.38
CA GLY A 41 8.20 -8.80 -7.27
C GLY A 41 8.72 -7.42 -6.90
N VAL A 42 8.46 -6.96 -5.69
CA VAL A 42 8.87 -5.63 -5.23
C VAL A 42 9.96 -5.78 -4.17
N LYS A 43 11.14 -5.26 -4.48
CA LYS A 43 12.23 -5.23 -3.50
C LYS A 43 12.08 -3.98 -2.65
N ALA A 44 12.18 -4.17 -1.34
CA ALA A 44 12.04 -3.07 -0.41
C ALA A 44 13.02 -3.23 0.74
N GLU A 45 13.51 -2.11 1.23
CA GLU A 45 14.38 -2.06 2.38
C GLU A 45 13.63 -1.42 3.54
N ARG A 46 14.04 -1.76 4.75
CA ARG A 46 13.41 -1.28 5.98
C ARG A 46 13.23 0.24 5.97
N LYS A 47 14.29 0.98 5.65
CA LYS A 47 14.26 2.43 5.67
C LYS A 47 13.24 3.00 4.68
N SER A 48 13.18 2.42 3.49
CA SER A 48 12.26 2.92 2.48
C SER A 48 10.80 2.61 2.85
N ILE A 49 10.56 1.52 3.58
CA ILE A 49 9.21 1.20 4.04
C ILE A 49 8.77 2.18 5.12
N TYR A 50 9.65 2.60 6.01
CA TYR A 50 9.32 3.63 6.98
C TYR A 50 8.92 4.94 6.29
N ASP A 51 9.66 5.32 5.24
CA ASP A 51 9.32 6.50 4.45
C ASP A 51 7.95 6.35 3.78
N ASP A 52 7.67 5.16 3.26
CA ASP A 52 6.38 4.86 2.62
C ASP A 52 5.24 4.93 3.64
N PHE A 53 5.46 4.43 4.85
CA PHE A 53 4.45 4.55 5.91
C PHE A 53 4.14 6.01 6.21
N GLU A 54 5.17 6.86 6.26
CA GLU A 54 4.96 8.28 6.48
C GLU A 54 4.17 8.92 5.35
N ALA A 55 4.48 8.53 4.10
CA ALA A 55 3.74 9.02 2.96
C ALA A 55 2.26 8.59 3.02
N LEU A 56 2.01 7.34 3.40
CA LEU A 56 0.64 6.85 3.55
C LEU A 56 -0.10 7.57 4.68
N ARG A 57 0.56 7.79 5.81
CA ARG A 57 -0.05 8.53 6.91
C ARG A 57 -0.42 9.95 6.51
N SER A 58 0.39 10.56 5.64
CA SER A 58 0.14 11.93 5.20
C SER A 58 -1.15 12.07 4.39
N ILE A 59 -1.64 10.98 3.82
CA ILE A 59 -2.91 11.00 3.09
C ILE A 59 -4.04 10.31 3.85
N GLY A 60 -3.83 10.04 5.14
CA GLY A 60 -4.88 9.53 5.99
C GLY A 60 -4.93 8.02 6.16
N VAL A 61 -3.94 7.31 5.64
CA VAL A 61 -3.84 5.86 5.84
C VAL A 61 -3.17 5.63 7.19
N ASP A 62 -3.92 5.15 8.14
CA ASP A 62 -3.50 5.09 9.54
C ASP A 62 -2.71 3.81 9.84
N ILE A 63 -1.41 3.86 9.57
CA ILE A 63 -0.50 2.76 9.87
C ILE A 63 0.03 2.96 11.28
N GLU A 64 -0.29 2.01 12.17
CA GLU A 64 0.12 2.04 13.56
C GLU A 64 1.06 0.90 13.86
N LYS A 65 1.74 0.97 14.98
CA LYS A 65 2.61 -0.11 15.41
C LYS A 65 2.25 -0.56 16.82
N ASN A 66 2.53 -1.82 17.09
CA ASN A 66 2.33 -2.40 18.40
C ASN A 66 3.54 -3.25 18.73
N THR A 67 4.13 -3.04 19.90
CA THR A 67 5.31 -3.80 20.32
C THR A 67 4.91 -4.73 21.43
N ILE A 68 5.14 -6.03 21.20
CA ILE A 68 4.85 -7.08 22.17
C ILE A 68 6.18 -7.80 22.42
N GLY A 69 6.74 -7.62 23.61
CA GLY A 69 8.06 -8.18 23.92
C GLY A 69 9.11 -7.60 22.98
N ASN A 70 9.80 -8.46 22.23
CA ASN A 70 10.83 -8.05 21.28
C ASN A 70 10.30 -7.90 19.87
N ARG A 71 8.98 -8.09 19.69
CA ARG A 71 8.39 -8.06 18.34
C ARG A 71 7.59 -6.78 18.16
N THR A 72 7.89 -6.07 17.09
CA THR A 72 7.12 -4.91 16.66
C THR A 72 6.33 -5.29 15.42
N GLU A 73 5.03 -5.05 15.45
CA GLU A 73 4.13 -5.33 14.34
C GLU A 73 3.48 -4.04 13.87
N TYR A 74 3.20 -3.98 12.57
CA TYR A 74 2.54 -2.84 11.95
C TYR A 74 1.17 -3.28 11.46
N TYR A 75 0.18 -2.42 11.59
CA TYR A 75 -1.18 -2.74 11.18
C TYR A 75 -1.92 -1.48 10.72
N LEU A 76 -2.97 -1.70 9.95
CA LEU A 76 -3.83 -0.63 9.49
C LEU A 76 -4.96 -0.46 10.50
N ALA A 77 -4.97 0.68 11.19
CA ALA A 77 -5.97 0.97 12.22
C ALA A 77 -7.31 1.37 11.61
N SER A 78 -7.28 2.03 10.44
CA SER A 78 -8.47 2.35 9.69
C SER A 78 -8.42 1.57 8.39
N ARG A 79 -9.40 0.70 8.17
CA ARG A 79 -9.39 -0.22 7.04
C ARG A 79 -9.89 0.37 5.74
N GLU A 80 -10.52 1.51 5.78
CA GLU A 80 -11.13 2.10 4.59
C GLU A 80 -10.36 3.30 4.11
N PHE A 81 -10.06 3.29 2.81
CA PHE A 81 -9.57 4.50 2.15
C PHE A 81 -10.76 5.37 1.84
N GLU A 82 -10.63 6.65 2.09
CA GLU A 82 -11.61 7.60 1.63
C GLU A 82 -11.44 7.84 0.13
N LEU A 83 -12.52 8.25 -0.53
CA LEU A 83 -12.51 8.42 -1.97
C LEU A 83 -11.39 9.34 -2.48
N PRO A 84 -11.13 10.50 -1.86
CA PRO A 84 -10.01 11.34 -2.32
C PRO A 84 -8.66 10.65 -2.25
N GLU A 85 -8.47 9.79 -1.26
CA GLU A 85 -7.21 9.05 -1.09
C GLU A 85 -7.03 8.03 -2.19
N LEU A 86 -8.11 7.34 -2.56
CA LEU A 86 -8.08 6.39 -3.67
C LEU A 86 -7.77 7.09 -4.98
N LYS A 87 -8.29 8.30 -5.17
CA LYS A 87 -8.00 9.10 -6.36
C LYS A 87 -6.51 9.43 -6.47
N LEU A 88 -5.86 9.73 -5.34
CA LEU A 88 -4.42 9.97 -5.33
C LEU A 88 -3.65 8.73 -5.78
N LEU A 89 -4.07 7.55 -5.33
CA LEU A 89 -3.43 6.30 -5.73
C LEU A 89 -3.62 6.04 -7.23
N VAL A 90 -4.82 6.27 -7.74
CA VAL A 90 -5.10 6.13 -9.16
C VAL A 90 -4.23 7.09 -9.98
N ASP A 91 -4.13 8.34 -9.55
CA ASP A 91 -3.31 9.33 -10.24
C ASP A 91 -1.84 8.92 -10.25
N ALA A 92 -1.34 8.36 -9.16
CA ALA A 92 0.03 7.88 -9.10
C ALA A 92 0.29 6.78 -10.12
N VAL A 93 -0.66 5.87 -10.29
CA VAL A 93 -0.55 4.80 -11.30
C VAL A 93 -0.59 5.40 -12.71
N GLN A 94 -1.53 6.29 -12.96
CA GLN A 94 -1.70 6.88 -14.29
C GLN A 94 -0.50 7.73 -14.71
N SER A 95 0.15 8.39 -13.77
CA SER A 95 1.30 9.22 -14.06
C SER A 95 2.59 8.44 -14.16
N SER A 96 2.58 7.14 -13.91
CA SER A 96 3.79 6.33 -13.99
C SER A 96 4.17 6.07 -15.44
N LYS A 97 5.40 6.39 -15.79
CA LYS A 97 5.93 6.16 -17.14
C LYS A 97 6.46 4.74 -17.33
N PHE A 98 6.48 3.96 -16.26
CA PHE A 98 7.11 2.65 -16.26
C PHE A 98 6.11 1.50 -16.23
N ILE A 99 4.83 1.81 -16.22
CA ILE A 99 3.77 0.81 -16.18
C ILE A 99 3.07 0.78 -17.54
N THR A 100 2.88 -0.42 -18.08
CA THR A 100 2.15 -0.55 -19.34
C THR A 100 0.69 -0.15 -19.12
N ARG A 101 0.03 0.25 -20.19
CA ARG A 101 -1.39 0.63 -20.13
C ARG A 101 -2.25 -0.48 -19.54
N LYS A 102 -2.00 -1.72 -19.97
CA LYS A 102 -2.77 -2.86 -19.48
C LYS A 102 -2.58 -3.08 -17.99
N LYS A 103 -1.34 -3.02 -17.51
CA LYS A 103 -1.06 -3.18 -16.07
C LYS A 103 -1.63 -2.04 -15.27
N SER A 104 -1.59 -0.83 -15.82
CA SER A 104 -2.16 0.35 -15.17
C SER A 104 -3.66 0.16 -14.98
N GLU A 105 -4.37 -0.28 -16.01
CA GLU A 105 -5.81 -0.51 -15.93
C GLU A 105 -6.14 -1.58 -14.90
N THR A 106 -5.35 -2.64 -14.85
CA THR A 106 -5.55 -3.72 -13.87
C THR A 106 -5.37 -3.21 -12.44
N LEU A 107 -4.32 -2.41 -12.20
CA LEU A 107 -4.07 -1.85 -10.88
C LEU A 107 -5.17 -0.88 -10.45
N ILE A 108 -5.63 -0.06 -11.38
CA ILE A 108 -6.71 0.89 -11.07
C ILE A 108 -7.96 0.15 -10.64
N LYS A 109 -8.31 -0.93 -11.32
CA LYS A 109 -9.46 -1.75 -10.93
C LYS A 109 -9.30 -2.32 -9.53
N LYS A 110 -8.10 -2.76 -9.19
CA LYS A 110 -7.83 -3.27 -7.84
C LYS A 110 -7.94 -2.18 -6.78
N ILE A 111 -7.49 -0.98 -7.10
CA ILE A 111 -7.61 0.15 -6.18
C ILE A 111 -9.09 0.50 -5.98
N GLU A 112 -9.86 0.50 -7.05
CA GLU A 112 -11.29 0.76 -6.98
C GLU A 112 -12.00 -0.27 -6.09
N GLY A 113 -11.47 -1.49 -6.01
CA GLY A 113 -12.00 -2.51 -5.13
C GLY A 113 -11.81 -2.24 -3.65
N LEU A 114 -11.02 -1.21 -3.28
CA LEU A 114 -10.85 -0.81 -1.90
C LEU A 114 -11.97 0.10 -1.40
N THR A 115 -12.88 0.47 -2.26
CA THR A 115 -14.02 1.31 -1.91
C THR A 115 -15.31 0.52 -2.06
N SER A 116 -16.42 1.09 -1.61
CA SER A 116 -17.71 0.45 -1.74
C SER A 116 -18.17 0.49 -3.22
N LYS A 117 -19.10 -0.39 -3.55
CA LYS A 117 -19.66 -0.41 -4.90
C LYS A 117 -20.29 0.93 -5.27
N TYR A 118 -20.87 1.60 -4.29
CA TYR A 118 -21.55 2.88 -4.51
C TYR A 118 -20.56 4.00 -4.80
N GLU A 119 -19.44 4.03 -4.07
CA GLU A 119 -18.42 5.04 -4.28
C GLU A 119 -17.65 4.80 -5.57
N ALA A 120 -17.45 3.55 -5.94
CA ALA A 120 -16.71 3.22 -7.16
C ALA A 120 -17.46 3.70 -8.42
N LYS A 121 -18.78 3.84 -8.34
CA LYS A 121 -19.60 4.32 -9.47
C LYS A 121 -19.60 5.84 -9.62
N LYS A 122 -19.15 6.54 -8.61
CA LYS A 122 -19.05 7.98 -8.67
C LYS A 122 -17.75 8.40 -9.35
#